data_9c970dbaef1aa4608e1d738115ef2fbe
#
_entry.id   9c970dbaef1aa4608e1d738115ef2fbe
#
_cell.length_a   1.000
_cell.length_b   1.000
_cell.length_c   1.000
_cell.angle_alpha   90.00
_cell.angle_beta   90.00
_cell.angle_gamma   90.00
#
_symmetry.space_group_name_H-M   'P 1'
#
loop_
_entity.id
_entity.type
_entity.pdbx_description
1 polymer ?
#
loop_
_entity_poly.entity_id
_entity_poly.type
_entity_poly.pdbx_seq_one_letter_code
_entity_poly.pdbx_strand_id
1 'polypeptide(L)'
;MKERIYNFSAGPAILPEPVLARAKDALWSLGDSGIGVCEHSHRGPEFDEVMLAAEANIRKLAGIGDDYDVLFLQGGASSQFFMVPMSFLSASRTADYINTGTWSKKAIAEAKRFGQVHVAASSEDSNFGRIPTSLESSPEPVYLHYTSNNTIFGTQFTAPPATPAGTELVCDASSDIFSQPVDVGSHGIIYAGAQKNLGPAGLTLVIIKKSLVESGSKDLPTMLQYRTHAKAGSRFNTPPTFAIYVVGEVIKWLMDLGGLSAIAEHNRDKAALLSLIHICRCRRGRASVD
;
A
#
# COMPACT_ATOMS: atom_id res chain seq x y z
N MET A 1 13.41 -12.57 -27.78
CA MET A 1 12.24 -12.40 -26.87
C MET A 1 11.20 -11.61 -27.64
N LYS A 2 9.89 -11.85 -27.42
CA LYS A 2 8.86 -10.98 -28.00
C LYS A 2 8.98 -9.59 -27.37
N GLU A 3 8.85 -8.53 -28.20
CA GLU A 3 8.79 -7.15 -27.74
C GLU A 3 7.59 -6.97 -26.80
N ARG A 4 7.78 -6.24 -25.70
CA ARG A 4 6.70 -5.95 -24.75
C ARG A 4 5.84 -4.81 -25.28
N ILE A 5 4.54 -4.98 -25.19
CA ILE A 5 3.59 -3.92 -25.53
C ILE A 5 3.46 -2.91 -24.37
N TYR A 6 3.05 -1.70 -24.67
CA TYR A 6 2.69 -0.71 -23.66
C TYR A 6 1.43 -1.16 -22.90
N ASN A 7 1.57 -1.31 -21.59
CA ASN A 7 0.47 -1.71 -20.71
C ASN A 7 0.18 -0.59 -19.71
N PHE A 8 -1.02 -0.05 -19.78
CA PHE A 8 -1.51 1.03 -18.91
C PHE A 8 -2.56 0.54 -17.89
N SER A 9 -2.59 -0.76 -17.59
CA SER A 9 -3.50 -1.30 -16.59
C SER A 9 -3.21 -0.70 -15.21
N ALA A 10 -4.27 -0.24 -14.53
CA ALA A 10 -4.16 0.40 -13.22
C ALA A 10 -3.81 -0.58 -12.08
N GLY A 11 -4.08 -1.86 -12.27
CA GLY A 11 -3.73 -2.90 -11.30
C GLY A 11 -4.40 -4.25 -11.63
N PRO A 12 -3.62 -5.36 -11.69
CA PRO A 12 -2.16 -5.43 -11.57
C PRO A 12 -1.44 -4.55 -12.58
N ALA A 13 -0.43 -3.80 -12.11
CA ALA A 13 0.31 -2.85 -12.92
C ALA A 13 1.58 -3.46 -13.50
N ILE A 14 2.20 -2.73 -14.43
CA ILE A 14 3.46 -3.12 -15.06
C ILE A 14 4.60 -3.12 -14.02
N LEU A 15 5.48 -4.11 -14.11
CA LEU A 15 6.73 -4.18 -13.35
C LEU A 15 7.90 -3.65 -14.17
N PRO A 16 8.94 -3.05 -13.53
CA PRO A 16 10.15 -2.63 -14.22
C PRO A 16 10.85 -3.80 -14.90
N GLU A 17 11.33 -3.61 -16.14
CA GLU A 17 11.97 -4.68 -16.91
C GLU A 17 13.20 -5.28 -16.22
N PRO A 18 14.09 -4.49 -15.59
CA PRO A 18 15.20 -5.06 -14.84
C PRO A 18 14.76 -5.97 -13.68
N VAL A 19 13.64 -5.63 -13.01
CA VAL A 19 13.05 -6.47 -11.96
C VAL A 19 12.51 -7.77 -12.54
N LEU A 20 11.81 -7.71 -13.69
CA LEU A 20 11.30 -8.92 -14.35
C LEU A 20 12.42 -9.86 -14.82
N ALA A 21 13.54 -9.29 -15.30
CA ALA A 21 14.70 -10.09 -15.68
C ALA A 21 15.25 -10.88 -14.47
N ARG A 22 15.50 -10.17 -13.35
CA ARG A 22 15.95 -10.82 -12.11
C ARG A 22 14.94 -11.83 -11.56
N ALA A 23 13.64 -11.51 -11.61
CA ALA A 23 12.58 -12.41 -11.17
C ALA A 23 12.53 -13.71 -12.00
N LYS A 24 12.72 -13.61 -13.31
CA LYS A 24 12.81 -14.78 -14.20
C LYS A 24 13.97 -15.67 -13.82
N ASP A 25 15.14 -15.09 -13.59
CA ASP A 25 16.33 -15.86 -13.26
C ASP A 25 16.21 -16.51 -11.86
N ALA A 26 15.64 -15.78 -10.89
CA ALA A 26 15.39 -16.29 -9.54
C ALA A 26 14.33 -17.40 -9.48
N LEU A 27 13.41 -17.48 -10.45
CA LEU A 27 12.47 -18.61 -10.54
C LEU A 27 13.20 -19.92 -10.87
N TRP A 28 14.33 -19.85 -11.59
CA TRP A 28 15.15 -21.00 -11.91
C TRP A 28 16.19 -21.29 -10.82
N SER A 29 16.89 -20.26 -10.37
CA SER A 29 17.88 -20.36 -9.30
C SER A 29 17.97 -19.04 -8.55
N LEU A 30 17.76 -19.07 -7.23
CA LEU A 30 18.01 -17.92 -6.37
C LEU A 30 19.53 -17.82 -6.12
N GLY A 31 20.15 -16.83 -6.76
CA GLY A 31 21.62 -16.75 -6.79
C GLY A 31 22.22 -18.04 -7.37
N ASP A 32 23.29 -18.53 -6.71
CA ASP A 32 24.01 -19.73 -7.11
C ASP A 32 23.50 -21.01 -6.42
N SER A 33 22.33 -20.97 -5.78
CA SER A 33 21.80 -22.11 -4.99
C SER A 33 21.40 -23.33 -5.84
N GLY A 34 21.10 -23.11 -7.13
CA GLY A 34 20.54 -24.16 -8.02
C GLY A 34 19.07 -24.48 -7.73
N ILE A 35 18.41 -23.72 -6.82
CA ILE A 35 17.02 -23.91 -6.40
C ILE A 35 16.26 -22.59 -6.63
N GLY A 36 15.07 -22.66 -7.22
CA GLY A 36 14.23 -21.50 -7.48
C GLY A 36 13.66 -20.87 -6.19
N VAL A 37 13.43 -19.58 -6.21
CA VAL A 37 12.91 -18.84 -5.03
C VAL A 37 11.56 -19.38 -4.52
N CYS A 38 10.77 -20.02 -5.38
CA CYS A 38 9.49 -20.66 -4.99
C CYS A 38 9.69 -22.05 -4.33
N GLU A 39 10.88 -22.62 -4.43
CA GLU A 39 11.18 -23.97 -3.96
C GLU A 39 12.01 -23.95 -2.68
N HIS A 40 12.62 -22.83 -2.33
CA HIS A 40 13.33 -22.66 -1.07
C HIS A 40 12.39 -22.74 0.14
N SER A 41 12.90 -23.38 1.20
CA SER A 41 12.23 -23.30 2.49
C SER A 41 12.14 -21.85 2.95
N HIS A 42 10.91 -21.39 3.29
CA HIS A 42 10.73 -20.05 3.88
C HIS A 42 11.35 -19.90 5.28
N ARG A 43 11.97 -20.95 5.81
CA ARG A 43 12.74 -20.99 7.08
C ARG A 43 14.22 -21.31 6.84
N GLY A 44 14.67 -21.34 5.58
CA GLY A 44 16.05 -21.54 5.21
C GLY A 44 16.82 -20.23 5.11
N PRO A 45 18.16 -20.28 5.20
CA PRO A 45 19.00 -19.08 5.21
C PRO A 45 18.87 -18.24 3.94
N GLU A 46 18.69 -18.86 2.78
CA GLU A 46 18.57 -18.13 1.51
C GLU A 46 17.33 -17.25 1.48
N PHE A 47 16.19 -17.77 1.99
CA PHE A 47 14.97 -16.96 2.07
C PHE A 47 15.00 -15.98 3.26
N ASP A 48 15.73 -16.27 4.34
CA ASP A 48 16.01 -15.31 5.40
C ASP A 48 16.69 -14.07 4.85
N GLU A 49 17.69 -14.24 3.98
CA GLU A 49 18.36 -13.11 3.32
C GLU A 49 17.39 -12.28 2.46
N VAL A 50 16.50 -12.92 1.70
CA VAL A 50 15.47 -12.24 0.91
C VAL A 50 14.56 -11.38 1.80
N MET A 51 14.06 -11.96 2.90
CA MET A 51 13.17 -11.27 3.84
C MET A 51 13.87 -10.08 4.51
N LEU A 52 15.06 -10.31 5.06
CA LEU A 52 15.84 -9.29 5.76
C LEU A 52 16.23 -8.14 4.83
N ALA A 53 16.66 -8.46 3.60
CA ALA A 53 17.01 -7.46 2.61
C ALA A 53 15.79 -6.63 2.18
N ALA A 54 14.64 -7.28 1.94
CA ALA A 54 13.41 -6.60 1.57
C ALA A 54 12.95 -5.63 2.68
N GLU A 55 12.92 -6.08 3.93
CA GLU A 55 12.53 -5.24 5.06
C GLU A 55 13.53 -4.08 5.28
N ALA A 56 14.83 -4.35 5.32
CA ALA A 56 15.85 -3.34 5.51
C ALA A 56 15.83 -2.25 4.43
N ASN A 57 15.66 -2.66 3.17
CA ASN A 57 15.56 -1.72 2.05
C ASN A 57 14.28 -0.88 2.10
N ILE A 58 13.13 -1.46 2.48
CA ILE A 58 11.87 -0.71 2.69
C ILE A 58 12.06 0.32 3.81
N ARG A 59 12.64 -0.08 4.95
CA ARG A 59 12.94 0.83 6.06
C ARG A 59 13.84 1.98 5.62
N LYS A 60 14.90 1.67 4.91
CA LYS A 60 15.86 2.67 4.40
C LYS A 60 15.20 3.60 3.38
N LEU A 61 14.42 3.07 2.43
CA LEU A 61 13.78 3.85 1.37
C LEU A 61 12.77 4.85 1.94
N ALA A 62 11.99 4.45 2.93
CA ALA A 62 10.90 5.26 3.50
C ALA A 62 11.23 5.91 4.85
N GLY A 63 12.45 5.76 5.36
CA GLY A 63 12.86 6.34 6.65
C GLY A 63 12.10 5.78 7.85
N ILE A 64 11.78 4.47 7.84
CA ILE A 64 10.97 3.83 8.89
C ILE A 64 11.81 3.58 10.13
N GLY A 65 11.41 4.17 11.25
CA GLY A 65 12.06 4.01 12.55
C GLY A 65 11.82 2.65 13.21
N ASP A 66 12.56 2.40 14.30
CA ASP A 66 12.46 1.15 15.06
C ASP A 66 11.18 1.01 15.88
N ASP A 67 10.38 2.06 15.98
CA ASP A 67 9.06 2.10 16.61
C ASP A 67 7.94 1.52 15.74
N TYR A 68 8.26 1.12 14.50
CA TYR A 68 7.35 0.45 13.59
C TYR A 68 7.77 -0.99 13.30
N ASP A 69 6.77 -1.84 13.06
CA ASP A 69 6.94 -3.13 12.40
C ASP A 69 6.61 -3.01 10.91
N VAL A 70 7.38 -3.70 10.07
CA VAL A 70 7.14 -3.86 8.63
C VAL A 70 6.73 -5.30 8.39
N LEU A 71 5.48 -5.50 7.98
CA LEU A 71 4.87 -6.82 7.86
C LEU A 71 4.56 -7.16 6.40
N PHE A 72 4.84 -8.40 6.03
CA PHE A 72 4.51 -8.99 4.73
C PHE A 72 3.33 -9.94 4.89
N LEU A 73 2.12 -9.47 4.61
CA LEU A 73 0.88 -10.19 4.81
C LEU A 73 0.28 -10.67 3.48
N GLN A 74 -0.84 -11.38 3.58
CA GLN A 74 -1.63 -11.85 2.44
C GLN A 74 -3.03 -11.22 2.48
N GLY A 75 -3.81 -11.38 1.40
CA GLY A 75 -5.21 -10.95 1.34
C GLY A 75 -5.45 -9.55 0.80
N GLY A 76 -4.39 -8.81 0.44
CA GLY A 76 -4.49 -7.47 -0.14
C GLY A 76 -5.09 -6.44 0.83
N ALA A 77 -5.38 -5.25 0.31
CA ALA A 77 -6.07 -4.21 1.06
C ALA A 77 -7.44 -4.67 1.59
N SER A 78 -8.10 -5.61 0.89
CA SER A 78 -9.40 -6.13 1.31
C SER A 78 -9.35 -6.80 2.68
N SER A 79 -8.25 -7.52 2.99
CA SER A 79 -8.06 -8.06 4.34
C SER A 79 -7.83 -6.96 5.37
N GLN A 80 -7.13 -5.90 5.00
CA GLN A 80 -6.86 -4.78 5.91
C GLN A 80 -8.15 -3.98 6.22
N PHE A 81 -9.10 -3.91 5.30
CA PHE A 81 -10.39 -3.25 5.54
C PHE A 81 -11.14 -3.82 6.74
N PHE A 82 -11.01 -5.12 7.02
CA PHE A 82 -11.61 -5.72 8.21
C PHE A 82 -10.59 -5.96 9.34
N MET A 83 -9.31 -6.22 9.07
CA MET A 83 -8.31 -6.48 10.12
C MET A 83 -8.07 -5.24 10.99
N VAL A 84 -8.05 -4.04 10.41
CA VAL A 84 -7.90 -2.80 11.16
C VAL A 84 -9.06 -2.61 12.15
N PRO A 85 -10.33 -2.53 11.72
CA PRO A 85 -11.42 -2.35 12.67
C PRO A 85 -11.57 -3.54 13.63
N MET A 86 -11.35 -4.77 13.19
CA MET A 86 -11.39 -5.95 14.06
C MET A 86 -10.35 -5.86 15.19
N SER A 87 -9.18 -5.28 14.92
CA SER A 87 -8.09 -5.15 15.91
C SER A 87 -8.32 -4.02 16.90
N PHE A 88 -8.92 -2.90 16.49
CA PHE A 88 -8.91 -1.66 17.25
C PHE A 88 -10.29 -1.08 17.57
N LEU A 89 -11.33 -1.43 16.82
CA LEU A 89 -12.69 -0.91 17.02
C LEU A 89 -13.51 -1.88 17.86
N SER A 90 -14.40 -1.36 18.68
CA SER A 90 -15.41 -2.13 19.42
C SER A 90 -16.80 -1.52 19.24
N ALA A 91 -17.85 -2.25 19.59
CA ALA A 91 -19.24 -1.84 19.38
C ALA A 91 -19.58 -0.44 19.96
N SER A 92 -18.91 -0.05 21.04
CA SER A 92 -19.13 1.24 21.73
C SER A 92 -18.20 2.38 21.27
N ARG A 93 -17.22 2.09 20.40
CA ARG A 93 -16.21 3.07 19.95
C ARG A 93 -16.48 3.47 18.51
N THR A 94 -16.05 4.69 18.17
CA THR A 94 -16.21 5.26 16.81
C THR A 94 -14.86 5.32 16.11
N ALA A 95 -14.84 5.00 14.83
CA ALA A 95 -13.73 5.28 13.94
C ALA A 95 -14.18 6.27 12.84
N ASP A 96 -13.30 7.21 12.53
CA ASP A 96 -13.53 8.21 11.49
C ASP A 96 -12.99 7.74 10.15
N TYR A 97 -13.71 8.07 9.09
CA TYR A 97 -13.33 7.72 7.71
C TYR A 97 -13.48 8.92 6.79
N ILE A 98 -12.54 9.07 5.85
CA ILE A 98 -12.68 9.99 4.72
C ILE A 98 -13.15 9.20 3.49
N ASN A 99 -14.33 9.55 2.98
CA ASN A 99 -14.93 8.87 1.82
C ASN A 99 -14.56 9.61 0.52
N THR A 100 -13.57 9.08 -0.20
CA THR A 100 -13.10 9.59 -1.50
C THR A 100 -13.38 8.63 -2.65
N GLY A 101 -14.24 7.63 -2.47
CA GLY A 101 -14.66 6.73 -3.55
C GLY A 101 -14.80 5.26 -3.17
N THR A 102 -14.70 4.40 -4.16
CA THR A 102 -15.02 2.96 -4.04
C THR A 102 -14.23 2.26 -2.95
N TRP A 103 -12.93 2.53 -2.83
CA TRP A 103 -12.09 1.84 -1.85
C TRP A 103 -12.41 2.28 -0.43
N SER A 104 -12.59 3.58 -0.21
CA SER A 104 -13.05 4.12 1.08
C SER A 104 -14.41 3.55 1.46
N LYS A 105 -15.37 3.47 0.52
CA LYS A 105 -16.70 2.86 0.77
C LYS A 105 -16.60 1.40 1.21
N LYS A 106 -15.69 0.61 0.61
CA LYS A 106 -15.46 -0.78 1.02
C LYS A 106 -14.88 -0.87 2.42
N ALA A 107 -13.89 -0.05 2.75
CA ALA A 107 -13.31 0.01 4.09
C ALA A 107 -14.36 0.41 5.15
N ILE A 108 -15.20 1.41 4.87
CA ILE A 108 -16.34 1.84 5.70
C ILE A 108 -17.32 0.68 5.91
N ALA A 109 -17.66 -0.05 4.86
CA ALA A 109 -18.61 -1.16 4.95
C ALA A 109 -18.12 -2.29 5.85
N GLU A 110 -16.82 -2.62 5.79
CA GLU A 110 -16.22 -3.61 6.69
C GLU A 110 -16.14 -3.10 8.12
N ALA A 111 -15.74 -1.86 8.35
CA ALA A 111 -15.63 -1.28 9.69
C ALA A 111 -16.95 -1.27 10.45
N LYS A 112 -18.07 -1.00 9.77
CA LYS A 112 -19.43 -1.03 10.35
C LYS A 112 -19.83 -2.36 10.97
N ARG A 113 -19.11 -3.45 10.69
CA ARG A 113 -19.33 -4.78 11.29
C ARG A 113 -18.76 -4.88 12.71
N PHE A 114 -17.83 -4.00 13.08
CA PHE A 114 -17.08 -4.08 14.34
C PHE A 114 -17.42 -2.97 15.33
N GLY A 115 -17.91 -1.82 14.86
CA GLY A 115 -18.26 -0.71 15.73
C GLY A 115 -18.91 0.46 14.97
N GLN A 116 -18.94 1.62 15.62
CA GLN A 116 -19.52 2.81 15.03
C GLN A 116 -18.55 3.44 14.02
N VAL A 117 -19.10 3.92 12.91
CA VAL A 117 -18.35 4.58 11.85
C VAL A 117 -18.94 5.96 11.59
N HIS A 118 -18.10 6.97 11.74
CA HIS A 118 -18.41 8.34 11.34
C HIS A 118 -17.67 8.70 10.05
N VAL A 119 -18.38 9.28 9.07
CA VAL A 119 -17.78 9.78 7.83
C VAL A 119 -17.39 11.23 8.07
N ALA A 120 -16.14 11.45 8.49
CA ALA A 120 -15.62 12.76 8.86
C ALA A 120 -15.50 13.73 7.68
N ALA A 121 -15.39 13.21 6.47
CA ALA A 121 -15.44 13.98 5.23
C ALA A 121 -15.83 13.09 4.05
N SER A 122 -16.49 13.68 3.03
CA SER A 122 -16.83 12.96 1.80
C SER A 122 -16.80 13.93 0.61
N SER A 123 -16.40 13.40 -0.54
CA SER A 123 -16.52 14.10 -1.83
C SER A 123 -17.55 13.45 -2.77
N GLU A 124 -18.50 12.71 -2.20
CA GLU A 124 -19.56 12.03 -2.95
C GLU A 124 -20.49 13.00 -3.69
N ASP A 125 -20.70 14.20 -3.15
CA ASP A 125 -21.42 15.30 -3.75
C ASP A 125 -20.87 15.74 -5.12
N SER A 126 -19.57 15.56 -5.34
CA SER A 126 -18.86 15.86 -6.59
C SER A 126 -18.49 14.61 -7.38
N ASN A 127 -19.20 13.50 -7.17
CA ASN A 127 -18.86 12.19 -7.73
C ASN A 127 -17.36 11.81 -7.51
N PHE A 128 -16.84 12.15 -6.32
CA PHE A 128 -15.44 11.90 -5.93
C PHE A 128 -14.38 12.57 -6.82
N GLY A 129 -14.74 13.67 -7.49
CA GLY A 129 -13.84 14.41 -8.37
C GLY A 129 -12.83 15.33 -7.64
N ARG A 130 -12.84 15.37 -6.32
CA ARG A 130 -11.93 16.20 -5.50
C ARG A 130 -11.58 15.51 -4.19
N ILE A 131 -10.54 16.01 -3.52
CA ILE A 131 -10.28 15.69 -2.11
C ILE A 131 -11.07 16.66 -1.23
N PRO A 132 -11.77 16.17 -0.18
CA PRO A 132 -12.42 17.04 0.78
C PRO A 132 -11.45 17.97 1.48
N THR A 133 -11.83 19.23 1.69
CA THR A 133 -10.98 20.27 2.31
C THR A 133 -11.30 20.52 3.78
N SER A 134 -12.48 20.11 4.25
CA SER A 134 -12.92 20.20 5.64
C SER A 134 -13.12 18.80 6.22
N LEU A 135 -12.78 18.65 7.49
CA LEU A 135 -12.91 17.40 8.23
C LEU A 135 -13.68 17.68 9.53
N GLU A 136 -14.78 16.96 9.71
CA GLU A 136 -15.60 17.01 10.92
C GLU A 136 -15.40 15.71 11.70
N SER A 137 -14.45 15.70 12.64
CA SER A 137 -14.16 14.50 13.42
C SER A 137 -15.21 14.22 14.46
N SER A 138 -15.47 12.94 14.72
CA SER A 138 -16.26 12.51 15.88
C SER A 138 -15.51 12.80 17.19
N PRO A 139 -16.18 12.86 18.33
CA PRO A 139 -15.50 12.94 19.63
C PRO A 139 -14.64 11.67 19.85
N GLU A 140 -13.36 11.86 20.19
CA GLU A 140 -12.40 10.79 20.55
C GLU A 140 -12.41 9.56 19.60
N PRO A 141 -12.20 9.74 18.28
CA PRO A 141 -12.17 8.61 17.36
C PRO A 141 -10.99 7.69 17.66
N VAL A 142 -11.19 6.38 17.52
CA VAL A 142 -10.12 5.39 17.70
C VAL A 142 -9.02 5.59 16.70
N TYR A 143 -9.40 5.89 15.45
CA TYR A 143 -8.51 6.23 14.35
C TYR A 143 -9.26 7.01 13.27
N LEU A 144 -8.51 7.71 12.43
CA LEU A 144 -8.99 8.28 11.17
C LEU A 144 -8.44 7.45 10.00
N HIS A 145 -9.31 6.91 9.17
CA HIS A 145 -8.93 6.15 7.99
C HIS A 145 -9.11 6.97 6.71
N TYR A 146 -8.13 6.92 5.82
CA TYR A 146 -8.22 7.49 4.47
C TYR A 146 -7.56 6.60 3.42
N THR A 147 -7.94 6.80 2.15
CA THR A 147 -7.30 6.18 0.99
C THR A 147 -6.47 7.25 0.30
N SER A 148 -5.14 7.10 0.30
CA SER A 148 -4.21 8.14 -0.22
C SER A 148 -4.44 8.48 -1.68
N ASN A 149 -4.74 7.47 -2.49
CA ASN A 149 -5.09 7.61 -3.90
C ASN A 149 -6.25 6.70 -4.26
N ASN A 150 -7.38 7.28 -4.66
CA ASN A 150 -8.51 6.51 -5.15
C ASN A 150 -8.38 6.27 -6.67
N THR A 151 -7.86 5.11 -7.04
CA THR A 151 -7.47 4.75 -8.41
C THR A 151 -8.59 4.91 -9.43
N ILE A 152 -9.84 4.63 -9.03
CA ILE A 152 -11.01 4.67 -9.94
C ILE A 152 -11.39 6.10 -10.30
N PHE A 153 -11.33 7.01 -9.33
CA PHE A 153 -11.73 8.41 -9.50
C PHE A 153 -10.55 9.33 -9.80
N GLY A 154 -9.31 8.85 -9.67
CA GLY A 154 -8.09 9.62 -9.98
C GLY A 154 -7.82 10.75 -8.97
N THR A 155 -8.33 10.63 -7.75
CA THR A 155 -8.09 11.62 -6.68
C THR A 155 -7.00 11.13 -5.74
N GLN A 156 -6.05 12.01 -5.43
CA GLN A 156 -4.88 11.72 -4.59
C GLN A 156 -4.68 12.83 -3.55
N PHE A 157 -4.40 12.44 -2.32
CA PHE A 157 -3.95 13.37 -1.28
C PHE A 157 -2.51 13.79 -1.55
N THR A 158 -2.25 15.08 -1.47
CA THR A 158 -0.90 15.66 -1.61
C THR A 158 -0.11 15.63 -0.29
N ALA A 159 -0.82 15.51 0.83
CA ALA A 159 -0.29 15.37 2.19
C ALA A 159 -1.28 14.56 3.04
N PRO A 160 -0.83 13.91 4.11
CA PRO A 160 -1.71 13.26 5.06
C PRO A 160 -2.75 14.24 5.62
N PRO A 161 -4.02 13.81 5.82
CA PRO A 161 -5.02 14.65 6.46
C PRO A 161 -4.65 14.92 7.92
N ALA A 162 -5.00 16.10 8.41
CA ALA A 162 -4.82 16.42 9.83
C ALA A 162 -5.75 15.56 10.69
N THR A 163 -5.24 15.03 11.80
CA THR A 163 -6.00 14.25 12.77
C THR A 163 -6.16 15.00 14.07
N PRO A 164 -7.25 14.79 14.84
CA PRO A 164 -7.33 15.24 16.22
C PRO A 164 -6.16 14.69 17.06
N ALA A 165 -5.74 15.42 18.06
CA ALA A 165 -4.68 14.99 18.97
C ALA A 165 -5.04 13.62 19.61
N GLY A 166 -4.08 12.70 19.62
CA GLY A 166 -4.27 11.35 20.17
C GLY A 166 -5.00 10.37 19.25
N THR A 167 -5.40 10.78 18.03
CA THR A 167 -6.04 9.92 17.05
C THR A 167 -4.99 9.35 16.09
N GLU A 168 -4.95 8.03 15.95
CA GLU A 168 -4.04 7.37 14.99
C GLU A 168 -4.55 7.51 13.56
N LEU A 169 -3.65 7.81 12.63
CA LEU A 169 -3.96 7.88 11.21
C LEU A 169 -3.72 6.52 10.53
N VAL A 170 -4.71 6.04 9.79
CA VAL A 170 -4.67 4.79 9.04
C VAL A 170 -4.80 5.07 7.55
N CYS A 171 -3.85 4.59 6.76
CA CYS A 171 -3.77 4.86 5.33
C CYS A 171 -3.87 3.59 4.48
N ASP A 172 -4.82 3.55 3.55
CA ASP A 172 -4.76 2.67 2.38
C ASP A 172 -3.92 3.35 1.29
N ALA A 173 -2.67 2.94 1.16
CA ALA A 173 -1.73 3.44 0.15
C ALA A 173 -1.53 2.45 -1.02
N SER A 174 -2.47 1.56 -1.26
CA SER A 174 -2.30 0.44 -2.22
C SER A 174 -1.94 0.90 -3.63
N SER A 175 -2.40 2.07 -4.07
CA SER A 175 -2.14 2.51 -5.44
C SER A 175 -0.94 3.43 -5.60
N ASP A 176 -0.44 4.04 -4.54
CA ASP A 176 0.60 5.06 -4.62
C ASP A 176 1.74 4.93 -3.60
N ILE A 177 1.76 3.87 -2.79
CA ILE A 177 2.89 3.62 -1.87
C ILE A 177 4.22 3.71 -2.63
N PHE A 178 5.17 4.49 -2.09
CA PHE A 178 6.50 4.71 -2.68
C PHE A 178 6.51 5.32 -4.10
N SER A 179 5.43 5.94 -4.55
CA SER A 179 5.41 6.77 -5.76
C SER A 179 6.00 8.16 -5.52
N GLN A 180 6.14 8.55 -4.28
CA GLN A 180 6.68 9.80 -3.76
C GLN A 180 7.13 9.60 -2.31
N PRO A 181 7.84 10.57 -1.68
CA PRO A 181 8.15 10.53 -0.25
C PRO A 181 6.91 10.30 0.61
N VAL A 182 7.04 9.46 1.64
CA VAL A 182 5.98 9.09 2.57
C VAL A 182 6.37 9.55 3.97
N ASP A 183 5.51 10.30 4.63
CA ASP A 183 5.67 10.65 6.04
C ASP A 183 5.10 9.50 6.91
N VAL A 184 5.95 8.50 7.18
CA VAL A 184 5.55 7.34 8.00
C VAL A 184 5.24 7.78 9.43
N GLY A 185 5.97 8.75 9.97
CA GLY A 185 5.85 9.20 11.36
C GLY A 185 4.48 9.76 11.72
N SER A 186 3.73 10.29 10.75
CA SER A 186 2.38 10.79 10.95
C SER A 186 1.30 9.70 11.02
N HIS A 187 1.64 8.44 10.74
CA HIS A 187 0.68 7.35 10.64
C HIS A 187 0.83 6.32 11.77
N GLY A 188 -0.28 5.80 12.24
CA GLY A 188 -0.30 4.59 13.07
C GLY A 188 -0.18 3.33 12.22
N ILE A 189 -0.84 3.33 11.05
CA ILE A 189 -0.82 2.21 10.11
C ILE A 189 -0.81 2.74 8.67
N ILE A 190 0.10 2.21 7.85
CA ILE A 190 0.04 2.30 6.38
C ILE A 190 -0.03 0.89 5.85
N TYR A 191 -0.99 0.59 4.99
CA TYR A 191 -1.03 -0.68 4.30
C TYR A 191 -1.16 -0.51 2.79
N ALA A 192 -0.65 -1.49 2.04
CA ALA A 192 -0.67 -1.47 0.59
C ALA A 192 -0.74 -2.87 -0.01
N GLY A 193 -1.74 -3.15 -0.83
CA GLY A 193 -1.71 -4.30 -1.72
C GLY A 193 -0.65 -4.10 -2.80
N ALA A 194 0.25 -5.07 -2.98
CA ALA A 194 1.45 -4.89 -3.80
C ALA A 194 1.17 -4.73 -5.30
N GLN A 195 0.07 -5.25 -5.82
CA GLN A 195 -0.22 -5.43 -7.24
C GLN A 195 -0.28 -4.15 -8.09
N LYS A 196 -0.21 -2.98 -7.49
CA LYS A 196 -0.24 -1.71 -8.21
C LYS A 196 1.17 -1.14 -8.35
N ASN A 197 1.67 -0.42 -7.34
CA ASN A 197 2.95 0.27 -7.43
C ASN A 197 4.14 -0.48 -6.82
N LEU A 198 3.89 -1.49 -5.99
CA LEU A 198 4.92 -2.12 -5.18
C LEU A 198 5.46 -3.43 -5.77
N GLY A 199 4.63 -4.20 -6.49
CA GLY A 199 5.06 -5.53 -6.95
C GLY A 199 3.92 -6.36 -7.54
N PRO A 200 4.03 -7.71 -7.49
CA PRO A 200 2.99 -8.61 -7.97
C PRO A 200 1.84 -8.75 -6.97
N ALA A 201 0.72 -9.28 -7.43
CA ALA A 201 -0.39 -9.68 -6.57
C ALA A 201 0.04 -10.77 -5.56
N GLY A 202 -0.67 -10.85 -4.44
CA GLY A 202 -0.49 -11.87 -3.41
C GLY A 202 0.23 -11.39 -2.15
N LEU A 203 0.85 -10.22 -2.17
CA LEU A 203 1.50 -9.60 -1.02
C LEU A 203 0.75 -8.33 -0.59
N THR A 204 0.69 -8.12 0.71
CA THR A 204 0.25 -6.86 1.35
C THR A 204 1.35 -6.38 2.27
N LEU A 205 1.89 -5.21 2.00
CA LEU A 205 2.79 -4.51 2.92
C LEU A 205 1.95 -3.83 3.99
N VAL A 206 2.35 -4.00 5.26
CA VAL A 206 1.78 -3.24 6.39
C VAL A 206 2.93 -2.65 7.20
N ILE A 207 2.91 -1.34 7.37
CA ILE A 207 3.81 -0.59 8.26
C ILE A 207 2.95 -0.13 9.43
N ILE A 208 3.25 -0.59 10.63
CA ILE A 208 2.41 -0.40 11.81
C ILE A 208 3.23 -0.04 13.04
N LYS A 209 2.78 0.93 13.83
CA LYS A 209 3.41 1.25 15.12
C LYS A 209 3.40 0.03 16.05
N LYS A 210 4.52 -0.24 16.70
CA LYS A 210 4.63 -1.33 17.68
C LYS A 210 3.63 -1.21 18.83
N SER A 211 3.33 0.01 19.26
CA SER A 211 2.30 0.28 20.27
C SER A 211 0.91 -0.20 19.84
N LEU A 212 0.57 -0.07 18.55
CA LEU A 212 -0.68 -0.60 18.00
C LEU A 212 -0.66 -2.13 17.89
N VAL A 213 0.47 -2.74 17.51
CA VAL A 213 0.63 -4.19 17.52
C VAL A 213 0.36 -4.76 18.91
N GLU A 214 0.85 -4.09 19.96
CA GLU A 214 0.65 -4.52 21.35
C GLU A 214 -0.76 -4.28 21.86
N SER A 215 -1.38 -3.15 21.51
CA SER A 215 -2.72 -2.76 21.99
C SER A 215 -3.88 -3.46 21.26
N GLY A 216 -3.64 -4.01 20.06
CA GLY A 216 -4.68 -4.67 19.27
C GLY A 216 -5.35 -5.82 20.02
N SER A 217 -6.60 -6.13 19.69
CA SER A 217 -7.38 -7.19 20.31
C SER A 217 -6.63 -8.54 20.30
N LYS A 218 -6.68 -9.25 21.42
CA LYS A 218 -6.11 -10.60 21.60
C LYS A 218 -7.14 -11.70 21.34
N ASP A 219 -8.40 -11.34 21.29
CA ASP A 219 -9.53 -12.25 21.12
C ASP A 219 -9.93 -12.35 19.63
N LEU A 220 -8.94 -12.64 18.80
CA LEU A 220 -9.09 -12.80 17.36
C LEU A 220 -8.46 -14.12 16.91
N PRO A 221 -8.91 -14.68 15.78
CA PRO A 221 -8.18 -15.79 15.15
C PRO A 221 -6.71 -15.44 14.95
N THR A 222 -5.83 -16.39 15.24
CA THR A 222 -4.37 -16.16 15.32
C THR A 222 -3.80 -15.46 14.09
N MET A 223 -4.22 -15.87 12.89
CA MET A 223 -3.78 -15.30 11.62
C MET A 223 -4.26 -13.87 11.34
N LEU A 224 -5.23 -13.38 12.11
CA LEU A 224 -5.81 -12.03 11.95
C LEU A 224 -5.26 -11.03 12.99
N GLN A 225 -4.32 -11.47 13.83
CA GLN A 225 -3.64 -10.62 14.81
C GLN A 225 -2.32 -10.10 14.26
N TYR A 226 -2.13 -8.78 14.18
CA TYR A 226 -0.85 -8.18 13.76
C TYR A 226 0.34 -8.67 14.60
N ARG A 227 0.13 -8.87 15.91
CA ARG A 227 1.17 -9.39 16.82
C ARG A 227 1.70 -10.77 16.45
N THR A 228 0.85 -11.63 15.89
CA THR A 228 1.27 -12.96 15.42
C THR A 228 2.31 -12.83 14.31
N HIS A 229 2.03 -11.94 13.37
CA HIS A 229 2.92 -11.68 12.25
C HIS A 229 4.19 -10.94 12.66
N ALA A 230 4.08 -9.93 13.53
CA ALA A 230 5.22 -9.20 14.07
C ALA A 230 6.18 -10.14 14.82
N LYS A 231 5.66 -10.95 15.75
CA LYS A 231 6.46 -11.92 16.51
C LYS A 231 7.14 -12.97 15.64
N ALA A 232 6.51 -13.37 14.54
CA ALA A 232 7.03 -14.40 13.64
C ALA A 232 7.82 -13.83 12.44
N GLY A 233 8.10 -12.52 12.41
CA GLY A 233 8.76 -11.88 11.27
C GLY A 233 8.04 -12.18 9.95
N SER A 234 6.69 -12.08 9.95
CA SER A 234 5.79 -12.40 8.83
C SER A 234 5.82 -13.85 8.34
N ARG A 235 6.40 -14.77 9.11
CA ARG A 235 6.57 -16.19 8.75
C ARG A 235 5.81 -17.14 9.70
N PHE A 236 4.71 -16.69 10.26
CA PHE A 236 3.85 -17.56 11.07
C PHE A 236 3.33 -18.74 10.25
N ASN A 237 2.87 -18.48 9.02
CA ASN A 237 2.61 -19.46 7.97
C ASN A 237 3.62 -19.24 6.82
N THR A 238 3.62 -20.12 5.82
CA THR A 238 4.42 -19.93 4.61
C THR A 238 4.00 -18.66 3.90
N PRO A 239 4.87 -17.66 3.77
CA PRO A 239 4.53 -16.39 3.12
C PRO A 239 4.57 -16.52 1.59
N PRO A 240 4.09 -15.52 0.83
CA PRO A 240 4.18 -15.51 -0.63
C PRO A 240 5.62 -15.21 -1.08
N THR A 241 6.50 -16.23 -1.05
CA THR A 241 7.97 -16.10 -1.21
C THR A 241 8.37 -15.33 -2.47
N PHE A 242 7.80 -15.71 -3.61
CA PHE A 242 8.08 -15.03 -4.89
C PHE A 242 7.66 -13.56 -4.88
N ALA A 243 6.49 -13.26 -4.32
CA ALA A 243 6.00 -11.88 -4.27
C ALA A 243 6.88 -11.00 -3.36
N ILE A 244 7.37 -11.54 -2.25
CA ILE A 244 8.30 -10.83 -1.35
C ILE A 244 9.63 -10.57 -2.07
N TYR A 245 10.19 -11.58 -2.76
CA TYR A 245 11.40 -11.42 -3.55
C TYR A 245 11.25 -10.29 -4.60
N VAL A 246 10.17 -10.33 -5.39
CA VAL A 246 9.94 -9.32 -6.43
C VAL A 246 9.74 -7.93 -5.83
N VAL A 247 9.02 -7.81 -4.71
CA VAL A 247 8.91 -6.52 -4.00
C VAL A 247 10.29 -6.04 -3.54
N GLY A 248 11.12 -6.91 -2.96
CA GLY A 248 12.50 -6.56 -2.60
C GLY A 248 13.30 -6.00 -3.78
N GLU A 249 13.16 -6.62 -4.96
CA GLU A 249 13.82 -6.17 -6.19
C GLU A 249 13.24 -4.85 -6.75
N VAL A 250 11.94 -4.59 -6.58
CA VAL A 250 11.33 -3.28 -6.90
C VAL A 250 11.88 -2.20 -5.99
N ILE A 251 11.96 -2.45 -4.69
CA ILE A 251 12.51 -1.48 -3.73
C ILE A 251 13.97 -1.16 -4.04
N LYS A 252 14.76 -2.17 -4.35
CA LYS A 252 16.16 -2.00 -4.76
C LYS A 252 16.27 -1.17 -6.03
N TRP A 253 15.43 -1.45 -7.03
CA TRP A 253 15.35 -0.64 -8.25
C TRP A 253 14.98 0.83 -7.97
N LEU A 254 14.02 1.10 -7.05
CA LEU A 254 13.70 2.47 -6.64
C LEU A 254 14.87 3.18 -5.96
N MET A 255 15.64 2.46 -5.13
CA MET A 255 16.85 3.01 -4.51
C MET A 255 17.93 3.34 -5.55
N ASP A 256 18.14 2.46 -6.52
CA ASP A 256 19.10 2.65 -7.62
C ASP A 256 18.74 3.85 -8.52
N LEU A 257 17.45 4.19 -8.64
CA LEU A 257 16.97 5.39 -9.34
C LEU A 257 17.18 6.70 -8.55
N GLY A 258 17.67 6.65 -7.32
CA GLY A 258 17.86 7.81 -6.46
C GLY A 258 16.77 8.00 -5.40
N GLY A 259 15.95 6.96 -5.16
CA GLY A 259 14.95 6.93 -4.10
C GLY A 259 13.65 7.67 -4.40
N LEU A 260 12.87 7.94 -3.34
CA LEU A 260 11.49 8.44 -3.48
C LEU A 260 11.38 9.84 -4.08
N SER A 261 12.36 10.70 -3.90
CA SER A 261 12.34 12.04 -4.49
C SER A 261 12.53 11.99 -6.00
N ALA A 262 13.49 11.16 -6.47
CA ALA A 262 13.75 10.99 -7.90
C ALA A 262 12.56 10.33 -8.62
N ILE A 263 11.95 9.28 -8.03
CA ILE A 263 10.78 8.65 -8.63
C ILE A 263 9.56 9.57 -8.65
N ALA A 264 9.39 10.45 -7.65
CA ALA A 264 8.32 11.44 -7.63
C ALA A 264 8.45 12.43 -8.80
N GLU A 265 9.67 12.90 -9.09
CA GLU A 265 9.93 13.75 -10.25
C GLU A 265 9.62 13.03 -11.56
N HIS A 266 10.15 11.81 -11.72
CA HIS A 266 9.86 10.98 -12.89
C HIS A 266 8.37 10.71 -13.09
N ASN A 267 7.61 10.49 -12.00
CA ASN A 267 6.16 10.29 -12.06
C ASN A 267 5.42 11.57 -12.49
N ARG A 268 5.87 12.76 -12.04
CA ARG A 268 5.32 14.04 -12.51
C ARG A 268 5.53 14.24 -14.01
N ASP A 269 6.72 13.94 -14.51
CA ASP A 269 7.05 14.05 -15.93
C ASP A 269 6.19 13.12 -16.80
N LYS A 270 6.03 11.87 -16.37
CA LYS A 270 5.13 10.91 -17.04
C LYS A 270 3.69 11.41 -17.08
N ALA A 271 3.18 11.93 -15.95
CA ALA A 271 1.83 12.45 -15.87
C ALA A 271 1.63 13.68 -16.74
N ALA A 272 2.59 14.60 -16.78
CA ALA A 272 2.57 15.79 -17.65
C ALA A 272 2.57 15.41 -19.13
N LEU A 273 3.40 14.44 -19.54
CA LEU A 273 3.44 13.95 -20.91
C LEU A 273 2.10 13.33 -21.33
N LEU A 274 1.50 12.50 -20.47
CA LEU A 274 0.21 11.88 -20.75
C LEU A 274 -0.92 12.91 -20.84
N SER A 275 -0.91 13.92 -19.97
CA SER A 275 -1.87 15.03 -19.99
C SER A 275 -1.79 15.82 -21.31
N LEU A 276 -0.59 16.14 -21.78
CA LEU A 276 -0.38 16.81 -23.07
C LEU A 276 -0.94 16.04 -24.26
N ILE A 277 -0.78 14.72 -24.29
CA ILE A 277 -1.31 13.84 -25.34
C ILE A 277 -2.84 13.91 -25.37
N HIS A 278 -3.49 13.89 -24.22
CA HIS A 278 -4.94 13.98 -24.12
C HIS A 278 -5.48 15.35 -24.57
N ILE A 279 -4.88 16.43 -24.14
CA ILE A 279 -5.24 17.81 -24.55
C ILE A 279 -5.10 17.98 -26.05
N CYS A 280 -4.01 17.50 -26.66
CA CYS A 280 -3.80 17.61 -28.11
C CYS A 280 -4.83 16.80 -28.90
N ARG A 281 -5.24 15.62 -28.45
CA ARG A 281 -6.29 14.83 -29.12
C ARG A 281 -7.66 15.51 -29.07
N CYS A 282 -8.06 16.07 -27.93
CA CYS A 282 -9.30 16.83 -27.82
C CYS A 282 -9.34 18.04 -28.78
N ARG A 283 -8.21 18.73 -28.99
CA ARG A 283 -8.13 19.85 -29.96
C ARG A 283 -8.27 19.38 -31.43
N ARG A 284 -7.69 18.22 -31.78
CA ARG A 284 -7.82 17.67 -33.14
C ARG A 284 -9.25 17.17 -33.43
N GLY A 285 -9.94 16.62 -32.45
CA GLY A 285 -11.34 16.18 -32.63
C GLY A 285 -12.34 17.31 -32.77
N ARG A 286 -12.01 18.54 -32.35
CA ARG A 286 -12.84 19.74 -32.53
C ARG A 286 -12.59 20.47 -33.87
N ALA A 287 -11.50 20.15 -34.55
CA ALA A 287 -11.16 20.78 -35.83
C ALA A 287 -11.71 20.04 -37.07
N SER A 288 -12.50 18.97 -36.86
CA SER A 288 -13.12 18.19 -37.95
C SER A 288 -14.64 18.25 -37.98
N VAL A 289 -15.23 19.32 -37.43
CA VAL A 289 -16.68 19.62 -37.54
C VAL A 289 -16.82 21.08 -37.97
N ASP A 290 -16.43 21.32 -39.21
CA ASP A 290 -16.89 22.45 -40.06
C ASP A 290 -16.98 21.96 -41.50
#